data_2b65502b965952a8fabb6b3639cb2302
#
_entry.id   2b65502b965952a8fabb6b3639cb2302
#
_cell.length_a   1.000
_cell.length_b   1.000
_cell.length_c   1.000
_cell.angle_alpha   90.00
_cell.angle_beta   90.00
_cell.angle_gamma   90.00
#
_symmetry.space_group_name_H-M   'P 1'
#
loop_
_entity.id
_entity.type
_entity.pdbx_description
1 polymer ?
#
loop_
_entity_poly.entity_id
_entity_poly.type
_entity_poly.pdbx_seq_one_letter_code
_entity_poly.pdbx_strand_id
1 'polypeptide(L)'
;AIHTTGEITKRNIDLQELEGEFYFGENNLILIEIGSLKYKTLMNGWLNHLYLSANSSFNSKTVIISKKINYNKKVNYEVSKEILPINTQEATKLLSEINLIADEGRNNCWPIPPESGLAYALAKNKQNKNEQDLFKKKWEGDLYSPGERESLAMQLCFGKGCKSSTFLEDE
;
A
#
# COMPACT_ATOMS: atom_id res chain seq x y z
N ALA A 1 -11.17 -14.21 16.78
CA ALA A 1 -12.01 -13.00 16.72
C ALA A 1 -11.36 -11.96 17.63
N ILE A 2 -10.86 -10.87 17.08
CA ILE A 2 -10.40 -9.74 17.86
C ILE A 2 -11.68 -9.01 18.28
N HIS A 3 -12.14 -9.25 19.51
CA HIS A 3 -13.13 -8.39 20.11
C HIS A 3 -12.42 -7.12 20.58
N THR A 4 -12.36 -6.12 19.70
CA THR A 4 -12.09 -4.76 20.17
C THR A 4 -13.37 -4.25 20.80
N THR A 5 -13.42 -4.26 22.12
CA THR A 5 -14.50 -3.61 22.90
C THR A 5 -14.33 -2.10 22.94
N GLY A 6 -13.38 -1.57 22.19
CA GLY A 6 -13.07 -0.14 22.12
C GLY A 6 -14.04 0.61 21.21
N GLU A 7 -14.48 1.77 21.66
CA GLU A 7 -15.28 2.70 20.89
C GLU A 7 -14.45 3.26 19.71
N ILE A 8 -14.99 3.16 18.48
CA ILE A 8 -14.37 3.78 17.31
C ILE A 8 -14.82 5.23 17.27
N THR A 9 -13.87 6.14 17.39
CA THR A 9 -14.12 7.58 17.30
C THR A 9 -13.71 8.12 15.94
N LYS A 10 -14.59 8.92 15.34
CA LYS A 10 -14.28 9.70 14.14
C LYS A 10 -13.65 11.01 14.55
N ARG A 11 -12.52 11.37 13.96
CA ARG A 11 -11.84 12.65 14.18
C ARG A 11 -11.62 13.34 12.83
N ASN A 12 -11.95 14.62 12.77
CA ASN A 12 -11.54 15.47 11.65
C ASN A 12 -10.11 15.93 11.93
N ILE A 13 -9.23 15.72 10.97
CA ILE A 13 -7.85 16.15 11.02
C ILE A 13 -7.67 17.21 9.93
N ASP A 14 -7.25 18.39 10.33
CA ASP A 14 -6.88 19.49 9.46
C ASP A 14 -5.39 19.80 9.74
N LEU A 15 -4.54 19.17 8.96
CA LEU A 15 -3.11 19.47 8.89
C LEU A 15 -2.85 20.06 7.51
N GLN A 16 -1.89 20.95 7.38
CA GLN A 16 -1.62 21.73 6.15
C GLN A 16 -1.66 20.94 4.83
N GLU A 17 -1.38 19.64 4.89
CA GLU A 17 -1.31 18.77 3.72
C GLU A 17 -2.16 17.49 3.84
N LEU A 18 -2.86 17.31 4.97
CA LEU A 18 -3.72 16.17 5.24
C LEU A 18 -5.03 16.64 5.86
N GLU A 19 -6.05 16.70 5.04
CA GLU A 19 -7.42 17.02 5.45
C GLU A 19 -8.31 15.80 5.25
N GLY A 20 -9.15 15.48 6.22
CA GLY A 20 -10.10 14.41 6.06
C GLY A 20 -10.65 13.83 7.35
N GLU A 21 -11.48 12.82 7.17
CA GLU A 21 -12.11 12.06 8.24
C GLU A 21 -11.30 10.79 8.52
N PHE A 22 -10.84 10.66 9.76
CA PHE A 22 -10.05 9.53 10.22
C PHE A 22 -10.77 8.80 11.35
N TYR A 23 -10.67 7.49 11.34
CA TYR A 23 -11.27 6.63 12.35
C TYR A 23 -10.19 6.11 13.29
N PHE A 24 -10.42 6.28 14.58
CA PHE A 24 -9.51 5.83 15.64
C PHE A 24 -10.21 4.87 16.59
N GLY A 25 -9.52 3.81 16.96
CA GLY A 25 -9.90 2.90 18.02
C GLY A 25 -8.73 2.69 18.97
N GLU A 26 -8.91 2.94 20.26
CA GLU A 26 -7.84 2.86 21.26
C GLU A 26 -6.56 3.63 20.88
N ASN A 27 -6.75 4.83 20.30
CA ASN A 27 -5.70 5.69 19.73
C ASN A 27 -5.00 5.16 18.45
N ASN A 28 -5.31 3.98 17.98
CA ASN A 28 -4.79 3.48 16.71
C ASN A 28 -5.60 4.04 15.53
N LEU A 29 -4.93 4.38 14.45
CA LEU A 29 -5.61 4.72 13.19
C LEU A 29 -6.19 3.44 12.59
N ILE A 30 -7.45 3.47 12.20
CA ILE A 30 -8.16 2.32 11.61
C ILE A 30 -8.52 2.64 10.17
N LEU A 31 -8.10 1.77 9.25
CA LEU A 31 -8.56 1.79 7.86
C LEU A 31 -9.35 0.51 7.56
N ILE A 32 -10.47 0.67 6.86
CA ILE A 32 -11.32 -0.46 6.48
C ILE A 32 -11.37 -0.55 4.96
N GLU A 33 -10.94 -1.69 4.43
CA GLU A 33 -11.09 -2.06 3.03
C GLU A 33 -12.25 -3.06 2.90
N ILE A 34 -13.29 -2.69 2.19
CA ILE A 34 -14.49 -3.53 2.01
C ILE A 34 -14.17 -4.81 1.21
N GLY A 35 -13.19 -4.74 0.33
CA GLY A 35 -12.68 -5.86 -0.45
C GLY A 35 -11.48 -6.55 0.17
N SER A 36 -10.79 -7.36 -0.63
CA SER A 36 -9.45 -7.86 -0.29
C SER A 36 -8.45 -6.71 -0.24
N LEU A 37 -7.43 -6.83 0.60
CA LEU A 37 -6.39 -5.81 0.73
C LEU A 37 -5.74 -5.50 -0.62
N LYS A 38 -5.81 -4.23 -1.04
CA LYS A 38 -5.19 -3.72 -2.25
C LYS A 38 -3.93 -2.92 -1.89
N TYR A 39 -2.97 -2.87 -2.83
CA TYR A 39 -1.77 -2.06 -2.64
C TYR A 39 -2.11 -0.58 -2.38
N LYS A 40 -3.11 -0.03 -3.06
CA LYS A 40 -3.55 1.36 -2.89
C LYS A 40 -3.99 1.65 -1.46
N THR A 41 -4.75 0.75 -0.85
CA THR A 41 -5.18 0.86 0.55
C THR A 41 -3.98 0.78 1.49
N LEU A 42 -3.03 -0.11 1.21
CA LEU A 42 -1.80 -0.23 1.98
C LEU A 42 -0.95 1.05 1.90
N MET A 43 -0.77 1.60 0.69
CA MET A 43 -0.02 2.85 0.47
C MET A 43 -0.69 4.03 1.14
N ASN A 44 -2.00 4.19 0.99
CA ASN A 44 -2.75 5.24 1.67
C ASN A 44 -2.62 5.13 3.20
N GLY A 45 -2.72 3.91 3.73
CA GLY A 45 -2.54 3.66 5.16
C GLY A 45 -1.16 4.05 5.64
N TRP A 46 -0.13 3.73 4.87
CA TRP A 46 1.25 4.08 5.20
C TRP A 46 1.49 5.59 5.10
N LEU A 47 1.04 6.25 4.04
CA LEU A 47 1.17 7.70 3.90
C LEU A 47 0.45 8.46 5.03
N ASN A 48 -0.79 8.09 5.33
CA ASN A 48 -1.53 8.71 6.43
C ASN A 48 -0.83 8.50 7.78
N HIS A 49 -0.27 7.29 8.00
CA HIS A 49 0.52 7.00 9.19
C HIS A 49 1.74 7.90 9.31
N LEU A 50 2.51 8.07 8.22
CA LEU A 50 3.68 8.94 8.19
C LEU A 50 3.30 10.41 8.44
N TYR A 51 2.27 10.92 7.77
CA TYR A 51 1.81 12.30 7.96
C TYR A 51 1.38 12.57 9.40
N LEU A 52 0.61 11.68 10.00
CA LEU A 52 0.19 11.80 11.39
C LEU A 52 1.39 11.76 12.35
N SER A 53 2.33 10.86 12.11
CA SER A 53 3.54 10.72 12.94
C SER A 53 4.49 11.90 12.80
N ALA A 54 4.55 12.53 11.62
CA ALA A 54 5.42 13.69 11.38
C ALA A 54 4.84 15.00 11.94
N ASN A 55 3.52 15.18 11.88
CA ASN A 55 2.87 16.48 12.11
C ASN A 55 1.99 16.52 13.36
N SER A 56 1.90 15.44 14.12
CA SER A 56 1.10 15.39 15.34
C SER A 56 1.80 14.57 16.43
N SER A 57 1.18 14.50 17.60
CA SER A 57 1.63 13.62 18.68
C SER A 57 1.24 12.15 18.47
N PHE A 58 0.92 11.75 17.22
CA PHE A 58 0.54 10.38 16.91
C PHE A 58 1.74 9.44 17.04
N ASN A 59 1.70 8.60 18.06
CA ASN A 59 2.72 7.58 18.34
C ASN A 59 2.03 6.22 18.58
N SER A 60 1.16 5.84 17.66
CA SER A 60 0.36 4.63 17.76
C SER A 60 0.43 3.89 16.43
N LYS A 61 -0.08 2.68 16.38
CA LYS A 61 -0.10 1.90 15.15
C LYS A 61 -1.27 2.27 14.22
N THR A 62 -1.11 1.97 12.95
CA THR A 62 -2.20 1.95 11.99
C THR A 62 -2.62 0.51 11.72
N VAL A 63 -3.92 0.24 11.83
CA VAL A 63 -4.51 -1.08 11.64
C VAL A 63 -5.36 -1.07 10.39
N ILE A 64 -5.06 -1.97 9.45
CA ILE A 64 -5.82 -2.12 8.22
C ILE A 64 -6.65 -3.41 8.32
N ILE A 65 -7.96 -3.25 8.25
CA ILE A 65 -8.93 -4.34 8.28
C ILE A 65 -9.40 -4.57 6.85
N SER A 66 -9.36 -5.79 6.36
CA SER A 66 -9.89 -6.12 5.05
C SER A 66 -10.62 -7.46 5.04
N LYS A 67 -11.35 -7.67 3.94
CA LYS A 67 -12.11 -8.88 3.71
C LYS A 67 -11.17 -10.05 3.44
N LYS A 68 -11.42 -11.16 4.15
CA LYS A 68 -10.82 -12.47 3.88
C LYS A 68 -11.90 -13.49 3.59
N ILE A 69 -11.71 -14.26 2.54
CA ILE A 69 -12.60 -15.35 2.17
C ILE A 69 -11.94 -16.64 2.63
N ASN A 70 -12.56 -17.32 3.58
CA ASN A 70 -12.09 -18.62 4.06
C ASN A 70 -12.49 -19.74 3.09
N TYR A 71 -11.86 -20.92 3.24
CA TYR A 71 -12.14 -22.13 2.43
C TYR A 71 -13.63 -22.48 2.34
N ASN A 72 -14.40 -22.18 3.37
CA ASN A 72 -15.85 -22.41 3.42
C ASN A 72 -16.67 -21.28 2.79
N LYS A 73 -16.07 -20.42 1.97
CA LYS A 73 -16.71 -19.25 1.34
C LYS A 73 -17.34 -18.26 2.34
N LYS A 74 -17.06 -18.39 3.64
CA LYS A 74 -17.50 -17.39 4.62
C LYS A 74 -16.62 -16.15 4.52
N VAL A 75 -17.30 -15.02 4.45
CA VAL A 75 -16.66 -13.70 4.45
C VAL A 75 -16.42 -13.29 5.89
N ASN A 76 -15.18 -13.03 6.22
CA ASN A 76 -14.79 -12.44 7.49
C ASN A 76 -14.01 -11.15 7.23
N TYR A 77 -14.08 -10.21 8.15
CA TYR A 77 -13.20 -9.05 8.20
C TYR A 77 -12.18 -9.30 9.30
N GLU A 78 -10.91 -9.16 8.97
CA GLU A 78 -9.83 -9.36 9.93
C GLU A 78 -8.72 -8.33 9.74
N VAL A 79 -7.89 -8.17 10.74
CA VAL A 79 -6.68 -7.35 10.62
C VAL A 79 -5.76 -7.99 9.58
N SER A 80 -5.61 -7.31 8.48
CA SER A 80 -4.80 -7.79 7.35
C SER A 80 -3.38 -7.24 7.40
N LYS A 81 -3.20 -6.07 7.99
CA LYS A 81 -1.89 -5.43 8.14
C LYS A 81 -1.89 -4.49 9.35
N GLU A 82 -0.75 -4.44 10.03
CA GLU A 82 -0.44 -3.41 11.02
C GLU A 82 0.81 -2.66 10.57
N ILE A 83 0.79 -1.33 10.74
CA ILE A 83 1.92 -0.44 10.57
C ILE A 83 2.31 0.01 11.97
N LEU A 84 3.54 -0.30 12.36
CA LEU A 84 4.05 -0.04 13.70
C LEU A 84 4.33 1.45 13.90
N PRO A 85 4.31 1.96 15.14
CA PRO A 85 4.66 3.34 15.44
C PRO A 85 6.04 3.70 14.90
N ILE A 86 6.16 4.93 14.42
CA ILE A 86 7.41 5.51 13.92
C ILE A 86 7.60 6.87 14.60
N ASN A 87 8.84 7.24 14.90
CA ASN A 87 9.13 8.53 15.48
C ASN A 87 9.01 9.67 14.45
N THR A 88 8.76 10.89 14.93
CA THR A 88 8.54 12.07 14.09
C THR A 88 9.70 12.35 13.13
N GLN A 89 10.93 12.21 13.58
CA GLN A 89 12.10 12.49 12.75
C GLN A 89 12.22 11.53 11.57
N GLU A 90 12.03 10.25 11.82
CA GLU A 90 12.06 9.23 10.78
C GLU A 90 10.87 9.34 9.82
N ALA A 91 9.67 9.63 10.34
CA ALA A 91 8.49 9.87 9.52
C ALA A 91 8.69 11.07 8.58
N THR A 92 9.22 12.18 9.08
CA THR A 92 9.54 13.38 8.29
C THR A 92 10.57 13.09 7.20
N LYS A 93 11.61 12.32 7.53
CA LYS A 93 12.64 11.91 6.55
C LYS A 93 12.02 11.10 5.42
N LEU A 94 11.22 10.07 5.74
CA LEU A 94 10.55 9.24 4.74
C LEU A 94 9.58 10.03 3.86
N LEU A 95 8.80 10.96 4.43
CA LEU A 95 7.94 11.83 3.64
C LEU A 95 8.74 12.70 2.67
N SER A 96 9.89 13.24 3.10
CA SER A 96 10.75 14.03 2.22
C SER A 96 11.29 13.20 1.06
N GLU A 97 11.71 11.96 1.31
CA GLU A 97 12.16 11.03 0.26
C GLU A 97 11.02 10.69 -0.73
N ILE A 98 9.80 10.44 -0.21
CA ILE A 98 8.63 10.17 -1.06
C ILE A 98 8.30 11.39 -1.93
N ASN A 99 8.35 12.60 -1.37
CA ASN A 99 8.07 13.82 -2.12
C ASN A 99 9.08 14.04 -3.26
N LEU A 100 10.37 13.77 -3.02
CA LEU A 100 11.40 13.82 -4.07
C LEU A 100 11.08 12.84 -5.21
N ILE A 101 10.75 11.59 -4.87
CA ILE A 101 10.36 10.58 -5.86
C ILE A 101 9.10 11.01 -6.62
N ALA A 102 8.11 11.59 -5.93
CA ALA A 102 6.89 12.06 -6.57
C ALA A 102 7.14 13.24 -7.52
N ASP A 103 8.03 14.17 -7.16
CA ASP A 103 8.41 15.30 -8.00
C ASP A 103 9.17 14.86 -9.25
N GLU A 104 10.10 13.93 -9.10
CA GLU A 104 10.77 13.32 -10.24
C GLU A 104 9.78 12.56 -11.13
N GLY A 105 8.86 11.81 -10.55
CA GLY A 105 7.83 11.05 -11.27
C GLY A 105 6.83 11.90 -12.05
N ARG A 106 6.65 13.18 -11.70
CA ARG A 106 5.84 14.14 -12.49
C ARG A 106 6.50 14.49 -13.83
N ASN A 107 7.82 14.43 -13.89
CA ASN A 107 8.58 14.82 -15.06
C ASN A 107 9.09 13.61 -15.88
N ASN A 108 9.16 12.44 -15.25
CA ASN A 108 9.69 11.22 -15.82
C ASN A 108 8.74 10.05 -15.60
N CYS A 109 8.57 9.21 -16.60
CA CYS A 109 7.84 7.97 -16.42
C CYS A 109 8.73 6.95 -15.69
N TRP A 110 8.58 6.87 -14.40
CA TRP A 110 9.36 5.92 -13.59
C TRP A 110 8.92 4.48 -13.87
N PRO A 111 9.87 3.56 -14.08
CA PRO A 111 9.56 2.16 -14.35
C PRO A 111 9.19 1.41 -13.07
N ILE A 112 8.20 1.91 -12.34
CA ILE A 112 7.74 1.31 -11.08
C ILE A 112 6.25 1.00 -11.18
N PRO A 113 5.87 -0.15 -11.76
CA PRO A 113 4.48 -0.58 -11.71
C PRO A 113 4.10 -0.90 -10.25
N PRO A 114 3.07 -0.25 -9.70
CA PRO A 114 2.86 -0.25 -8.24
C PRO A 114 2.49 -1.62 -7.67
N GLU A 115 1.69 -2.43 -8.35
CA GLU A 115 1.32 -3.77 -7.83
C GLU A 115 2.44 -4.79 -8.05
N SER A 116 3.04 -4.78 -9.22
CA SER A 116 4.13 -5.69 -9.58
C SER A 116 5.40 -5.36 -8.80
N GLY A 117 5.73 -4.08 -8.67
CA GLY A 117 6.85 -3.61 -7.87
C GLY A 117 6.71 -3.93 -6.39
N LEU A 118 5.50 -3.77 -5.82
CA LEU A 118 5.24 -4.17 -4.43
C LEU A 118 5.39 -5.69 -4.25
N ALA A 119 4.87 -6.49 -5.19
CA ALA A 119 5.00 -7.95 -5.13
C ALA A 119 6.48 -8.38 -5.15
N TYR A 120 7.29 -7.75 -6.01
CA TYR A 120 8.75 -7.97 -6.06
C TYR A 120 9.42 -7.58 -4.75
N ALA A 121 9.17 -6.38 -4.24
CA ALA A 121 9.80 -5.87 -3.01
C ALA A 121 9.46 -6.73 -1.79
N LEU A 122 8.21 -7.17 -1.66
CA LEU A 122 7.78 -8.04 -0.57
C LEU A 122 8.42 -9.43 -0.65
N ALA A 123 8.60 -9.97 -1.85
CA ALA A 123 9.27 -11.24 -2.05
C ALA A 123 10.76 -11.15 -1.73
N LYS A 124 11.42 -10.11 -2.20
CA LYS A 124 12.84 -9.83 -1.93
C LYS A 124 13.12 -9.70 -0.44
N ASN A 125 12.29 -8.96 0.30
CA ASN A 125 12.42 -8.81 1.75
C ASN A 125 12.26 -10.15 2.52
N LYS A 126 11.50 -11.09 1.96
CA LYS A 126 11.33 -12.44 2.53
C LYS A 126 12.41 -13.42 2.08
N GLN A 127 13.42 -12.96 1.34
CA GLN A 127 14.44 -13.79 0.71
C GLN A 127 13.83 -14.91 -0.15
N ASN A 128 12.71 -14.63 -0.78
CA ASN A 128 12.04 -15.57 -1.66
C ASN A 128 12.75 -15.54 -3.03
N LYS A 129 13.25 -16.67 -3.48
CA LYS A 129 13.99 -16.81 -4.76
C LYS A 129 13.14 -16.59 -6.02
N ASN A 130 11.85 -16.34 -5.87
CA ASN A 130 10.90 -16.19 -6.98
C ASN A 130 10.35 -14.77 -7.13
N GLU A 131 11.10 -13.74 -6.71
CA GLU A 131 10.64 -12.35 -6.79
C GLU A 131 10.35 -11.90 -8.22
N GLN A 132 11.18 -12.32 -9.19
CA GLN A 132 10.98 -12.02 -10.61
C GLN A 132 9.72 -12.70 -11.16
N ASP A 133 9.45 -13.96 -10.80
CA ASP A 133 8.24 -14.67 -11.21
C ASP A 133 6.98 -14.03 -10.63
N LEU A 134 7.05 -13.55 -9.39
CA LEU A 134 5.94 -12.83 -8.77
C LEU A 134 5.67 -11.50 -9.43
N PHE A 135 6.73 -10.75 -9.79
CA PHE A 135 6.62 -9.55 -10.59
C PHE A 135 5.95 -9.85 -11.93
N LYS A 136 6.50 -10.81 -12.69
CA LYS A 136 6.02 -11.22 -14.00
C LYS A 136 4.54 -11.62 -13.96
N LYS A 137 4.17 -12.45 -13.00
CA LYS A 137 2.78 -12.89 -12.83
C LYS A 137 1.83 -11.72 -12.57
N LYS A 138 2.25 -10.74 -11.78
CA LYS A 138 1.44 -9.54 -11.50
C LYS A 138 1.38 -8.61 -12.70
N TRP A 139 2.50 -8.42 -13.39
CA TRP A 139 2.59 -7.55 -14.55
C TRP A 139 1.83 -8.09 -15.76
N GLU A 140 2.06 -9.35 -16.11
CA GLU A 140 1.49 -9.97 -17.31
C GLU A 140 0.09 -10.56 -17.08
N GLY A 141 -0.24 -10.89 -15.83
CA GLY A 141 -1.48 -11.56 -15.48
C GLY A 141 -1.43 -13.07 -15.75
N ASP A 142 -2.58 -13.68 -15.63
CA ASP A 142 -2.80 -15.10 -15.94
C ASP A 142 -4.15 -15.30 -16.66
N LEU A 143 -4.52 -16.56 -16.94
CA LEU A 143 -5.77 -16.90 -17.64
C LEU A 143 -7.04 -16.38 -16.96
N TYR A 144 -7.00 -16.06 -15.67
CA TYR A 144 -8.16 -15.70 -14.85
C TYR A 144 -8.13 -14.25 -14.38
N SER A 145 -6.98 -13.58 -14.52
CA SER A 145 -6.78 -12.24 -13.99
C SER A 145 -5.92 -11.41 -14.93
N PRO A 146 -6.42 -10.26 -15.41
CA PRO A 146 -5.63 -9.37 -16.23
C PRO A 146 -4.42 -8.86 -15.43
N GLY A 147 -3.29 -8.73 -16.10
CA GLY A 147 -2.08 -8.16 -15.51
C GLY A 147 -2.16 -6.65 -15.34
N GLU A 148 -1.29 -6.12 -14.51
CA GLU A 148 -1.20 -4.67 -14.28
C GLU A 148 -0.92 -3.89 -15.58
N ARG A 149 -0.16 -4.46 -16.52
CA ARG A 149 0.12 -3.88 -17.85
C ARG A 149 -1.14 -3.59 -18.68
N GLU A 150 -2.27 -4.23 -18.37
CA GLU A 150 -3.54 -4.00 -19.09
C GLU A 150 -4.27 -2.75 -18.59
N SER A 151 -3.83 -2.13 -17.49
CA SER A 151 -4.39 -0.87 -17.04
C SER A 151 -4.05 0.26 -18.00
N LEU A 152 -5.00 1.19 -18.23
CA LEU A 152 -4.81 2.31 -19.13
C LEU A 152 -3.58 3.15 -18.75
N ALA A 153 -3.36 3.38 -17.47
CA ALA A 153 -2.21 4.14 -16.97
C ALA A 153 -0.88 3.49 -17.37
N MET A 154 -0.76 2.17 -17.20
CA MET A 154 0.45 1.45 -17.57
C MET A 154 0.66 1.41 -19.10
N GLN A 155 -0.41 1.27 -19.87
CA GLN A 155 -0.33 1.32 -21.33
C GLN A 155 0.10 2.70 -21.85
N LEU A 156 -0.33 3.78 -21.19
CA LEU A 156 0.10 5.14 -21.52
C LEU A 156 1.58 5.38 -21.18
N CYS A 157 2.05 4.84 -20.07
CA CYS A 157 3.44 5.02 -19.64
C CYS A 157 4.42 4.13 -20.42
N PHE A 158 4.09 2.87 -20.67
CA PHE A 158 5.05 1.86 -21.13
C PHE A 158 4.70 1.25 -22.49
N GLY A 159 3.58 1.64 -23.06
CA GLY A 159 3.06 1.07 -24.30
C GLY A 159 2.27 -0.22 -24.11
N LYS A 160 1.37 -0.47 -25.05
CA LYS A 160 0.52 -1.67 -25.04
C LYS A 160 1.37 -2.93 -25.24
N GLY A 161 1.18 -3.92 -24.37
CA GLY A 161 1.88 -5.20 -24.45
C GLY A 161 3.32 -5.18 -23.93
N CYS A 162 3.75 -4.13 -23.22
CA CYS A 162 5.07 -4.07 -22.59
C CYS A 162 5.35 -5.34 -21.77
N LYS A 163 6.51 -5.95 -21.99
CA LYS A 163 6.92 -7.18 -21.32
C LYS A 163 7.55 -6.91 -19.95
N SER A 164 7.47 -7.87 -19.06
CA SER A 164 8.11 -7.79 -17.74
C SER A 164 9.63 -7.61 -17.80
N SER A 165 10.28 -8.15 -18.85
CA SER A 165 11.72 -7.99 -19.08
C SER A 165 12.17 -6.53 -19.28
N THR A 166 11.25 -5.60 -19.55
CA THR A 166 11.57 -4.16 -19.60
C THR A 166 12.00 -3.60 -18.23
N PHE A 167 11.58 -4.24 -17.14
CA PHE A 167 11.81 -3.79 -15.76
C PHE A 167 12.79 -4.67 -14.99
N LEU A 168 13.00 -5.89 -15.46
CA LEU A 168 13.86 -6.87 -14.81
C LEU A 168 15.17 -6.93 -15.59
N GLU A 169 16.29 -6.79 -14.89
CA GLU A 169 17.60 -7.04 -15.47
C GLU A 169 17.71 -8.54 -15.80
N ASP A 170 18.20 -8.85 -16.98
CA ASP A 170 18.59 -10.21 -17.34
C ASP A 170 19.83 -10.56 -16.48
N GLU A 171 19.71 -11.58 -15.63
CA GLU A 171 20.83 -12.14 -14.88
C GLU A 171 21.82 -12.90 -15.78
#